data_140cdc1c6d75e806bb62aa435071d8bf
#
_entry.id   140cdc1c6d75e806bb62aa435071d8bf
#
_cell.length_a   1.000
_cell.length_b   1.000
_cell.length_c   1.000
_cell.angle_alpha   90.00
_cell.angle_beta   90.00
_cell.angle_gamma   90.00
#
_symmetry.space_group_name_H-M   'P 1'
#
loop_
_entity.id
_entity.type
_entity.pdbx_description
1 polymer ?
#
loop_
_entity_poly.entity_id
_entity_poly.type
_entity_poly.pdbx_seq_one_letter_code
_entity_poly.pdbx_strand_id
1 'polypeptide(L)'
;MIFLIILIVLIAIAIVLFVTWFLSTKADGNCPLCAMKAFPPSKITIDYKKDEDYNGGSKTPIMGWSSWNSLRNHIDEDTILDMAKAMVDTGLADAGYKYVNIDDCWQSSMRDENGMLQGDLESFPSGMAQVGRKINQLGLKMGLYTSNG
;
A
#
# COMPACT_ATOMS: atom_id res chain seq x y z
N MET A 1 -49.03 4.03 28.40
CA MET A 1 -48.98 4.28 26.93
C MET A 1 -48.19 5.58 26.61
N ILE A 2 -48.53 6.73 27.17
CA ILE A 2 -47.87 8.03 26.92
C ILE A 2 -46.38 7.97 27.28
N PHE A 3 -46.02 7.37 28.43
CA PHE A 3 -44.63 7.28 28.88
C PHE A 3 -43.71 6.50 27.93
N LEU A 4 -44.24 5.43 27.34
CA LEU A 4 -43.52 4.62 26.34
C LEU A 4 -43.31 5.39 25.04
N ILE A 5 -44.28 6.19 24.62
CA ILE A 5 -44.15 7.03 23.41
C ILE A 5 -43.11 8.10 23.63
N ILE A 6 -43.10 8.77 24.80
CA ILE A 6 -42.08 9.78 25.13
C ILE A 6 -40.69 9.15 25.14
N LEU A 7 -40.53 7.97 25.71
CA LEU A 7 -39.24 7.28 25.75
C LEU A 7 -38.72 6.94 24.34
N ILE A 8 -39.60 6.44 23.46
CA ILE A 8 -39.23 6.14 22.08
C ILE A 8 -38.81 7.40 21.34
N VAL A 9 -39.54 8.50 21.50
CA VAL A 9 -39.18 9.79 20.86
C VAL A 9 -37.83 10.30 21.34
N LEU A 10 -37.53 10.21 22.64
CA LEU A 10 -36.24 10.65 23.18
C LEU A 10 -35.08 9.80 22.67
N ILE A 11 -35.28 8.49 22.56
CA ILE A 11 -34.27 7.60 21.96
C ILE A 11 -34.03 7.93 20.49
N ALA A 12 -35.10 8.16 19.72
CA ALA A 12 -34.99 8.54 18.32
C ALA A 12 -34.21 9.86 18.13
N ILE A 13 -34.51 10.87 18.96
CA ILE A 13 -33.77 12.15 18.97
C ILE A 13 -32.30 11.93 19.29
N ALA A 14 -31.99 11.13 20.32
CA ALA A 14 -30.62 10.84 20.68
C ALA A 14 -29.83 10.14 19.56
N ILE A 15 -30.46 9.20 18.84
CA ILE A 15 -29.87 8.54 17.69
C ILE A 15 -29.62 9.53 16.55
N VAL A 16 -30.56 10.40 16.25
CA VAL A 16 -30.41 11.42 15.19
C VAL A 16 -29.27 12.37 15.54
N LEU A 17 -29.20 12.86 16.78
CA LEU A 17 -28.13 13.73 17.23
C LEU A 17 -26.76 13.03 17.21
N PHE A 18 -26.70 11.77 17.57
CA PHE A 18 -25.48 10.98 17.50
C PHE A 18 -25.02 10.79 16.05
N VAL A 19 -25.94 10.43 15.14
CA VAL A 19 -25.63 10.23 13.71
C VAL A 19 -25.20 11.55 13.06
N THR A 20 -25.88 12.66 13.35
CA THR A 20 -25.49 13.98 12.78
C THR A 20 -24.13 14.43 13.32
N TRP A 21 -23.87 14.24 14.61
CA TRP A 21 -22.54 14.51 15.20
C TRP A 21 -21.45 13.63 14.56
N PHE A 22 -21.71 12.33 14.41
CA PHE A 22 -20.77 11.37 13.82
C PHE A 22 -20.50 11.67 12.33
N LEU A 23 -21.52 12.09 11.57
CA LEU A 23 -21.35 12.49 10.17
C LEU A 23 -20.62 13.83 10.05
N SER A 24 -20.88 14.78 10.93
CA SER A 24 -20.18 16.07 10.98
C SER A 24 -18.69 15.89 11.30
N THR A 25 -18.34 15.06 12.28
CA THR A 25 -16.94 14.77 12.61
C THR A 25 -16.17 14.07 11.49
N LYS A 26 -16.89 13.34 10.62
CA LYS A 26 -16.29 12.78 9.38
C LYS A 26 -16.08 13.83 8.29
N ALA A 27 -16.98 14.81 8.19
CA ALA A 27 -16.89 15.85 7.17
C ALA A 27 -15.75 16.86 7.43
N ASP A 28 -15.43 17.09 8.71
CA ASP A 28 -14.42 18.08 9.13
C ASP A 28 -12.98 17.53 9.08
N GLY A 29 -12.74 16.34 8.54
CA GLY A 29 -11.41 15.75 8.45
C GLY A 29 -10.80 15.37 9.81
N ASN A 30 -11.50 15.58 10.90
CA ASN A 30 -11.11 15.17 12.25
C ASN A 30 -11.45 13.70 12.51
N CYS A 31 -10.80 12.81 11.77
CA CYS A 31 -10.76 11.42 12.14
C CYS A 31 -9.96 11.30 13.47
N PRO A 32 -10.55 10.80 14.57
CA PRO A 32 -9.80 10.62 15.82
C PRO A 32 -8.58 9.70 15.67
N LEU A 33 -8.58 8.84 14.64
CA LEU A 33 -7.44 8.00 14.24
C LEU A 33 -6.42 8.76 13.38
N CYS A 34 -6.82 9.90 12.77
CA CYS A 34 -5.92 10.77 12.00
C CYS A 34 -5.24 11.82 12.89
N ALA A 35 -5.65 11.95 14.15
CA ALA A 35 -4.97 12.73 15.18
C ALA A 35 -3.74 12.01 15.77
N MET A 36 -3.19 11.03 15.07
CA MET A 36 -1.79 10.69 15.28
C MET A 36 -1.01 11.97 15.03
N LYS A 37 -0.42 12.50 16.11
CA LYS A 37 0.47 13.67 16.08
C LYS A 37 1.34 13.52 14.84
N ALA A 38 1.17 14.40 13.87
CA ALA A 38 2.13 14.53 12.79
C ALA A 38 3.48 14.63 13.48
N PHE A 39 4.33 13.63 13.29
CA PHE A 39 5.70 13.73 13.74
C PHE A 39 6.21 15.06 13.16
N PRO A 40 6.85 15.92 14.00
CA PRO A 40 7.44 17.11 13.45
C PRO A 40 8.29 16.66 12.26
N PRO A 41 8.21 17.35 11.10
CA PRO A 41 9.01 16.97 9.97
C PRO A 41 10.44 16.91 10.50
N SER A 42 10.99 15.70 10.55
CA SER A 42 12.41 15.54 10.81
C SER A 42 13.07 16.42 9.78
N LYS A 43 13.94 17.34 10.19
CA LYS A 43 14.82 18.04 9.25
C LYS A 43 15.77 17.00 8.67
N ILE A 44 15.26 16.17 7.78
CA ILE A 44 16.10 15.34 6.94
C ILE A 44 16.75 16.33 5.98
N THR A 45 17.92 16.80 6.36
CA THR A 45 18.80 17.47 5.42
C THR A 45 19.33 16.36 4.53
N ILE A 46 18.65 16.12 3.41
CA ILE A 46 19.18 15.24 2.38
C ILE A 46 20.33 16.01 1.77
N ASP A 47 21.52 15.68 2.20
CA ASP A 47 22.74 16.16 1.55
C ASP A 47 22.83 15.39 0.23
N TYR A 48 22.31 15.98 -0.83
CA TYR A 48 22.51 15.49 -2.19
C TYR A 48 23.98 15.65 -2.52
N LYS A 49 24.81 14.70 -2.12
CA LYS A 49 26.14 14.55 -2.67
C LYS A 49 25.98 14.32 -4.16
N LYS A 50 26.33 15.37 -4.88
CA LYS A 50 26.19 15.45 -6.31
C LYS A 50 27.03 14.35 -6.97
N ASP A 51 26.38 13.46 -7.71
CA ASP A 51 26.88 12.65 -8.82
C ASP A 51 27.96 11.58 -8.59
N GLU A 52 28.71 11.56 -7.50
CA GLU A 52 29.81 10.58 -7.33
C GLU A 52 29.30 9.15 -7.04
N ASP A 53 28.10 9.01 -6.48
CA ASP A 53 27.49 7.72 -6.14
C ASP A 53 26.33 7.31 -7.08
N TYR A 54 26.11 8.06 -8.17
CA TYR A 54 25.05 7.72 -9.09
C TYR A 54 25.39 6.47 -9.91
N ASN A 55 24.68 5.38 -9.64
CA ASN A 55 24.89 4.08 -10.29
C ASN A 55 24.41 3.99 -11.75
N GLY A 56 23.98 5.11 -12.35
CA GLY A 56 23.47 5.16 -13.72
C GLY A 56 22.05 4.63 -13.89
N GLY A 57 21.35 4.31 -12.80
CA GLY A 57 19.95 3.85 -12.83
C GLY A 57 18.98 5.00 -13.14
N SER A 58 17.78 4.62 -13.62
CA SER A 58 16.63 5.54 -13.76
C SER A 58 16.90 6.87 -14.46
N LYS A 59 17.64 6.87 -15.57
CA LYS A 59 17.84 8.05 -16.41
C LYS A 59 16.54 8.62 -16.98
N THR A 60 15.51 7.79 -17.05
CA THR A 60 14.15 8.13 -17.47
C THR A 60 13.18 7.60 -16.45
N PRO A 61 11.93 8.11 -16.40
CA PRO A 61 10.88 7.53 -15.54
C PRO A 61 10.74 6.03 -15.79
N ILE A 62 10.58 5.27 -14.71
CA ILE A 62 10.39 3.82 -14.76
C ILE A 62 9.04 3.52 -15.40
N MET A 63 9.04 2.68 -16.43
CA MET A 63 7.83 2.19 -17.07
C MET A 63 7.48 0.81 -16.50
N GLY A 64 6.31 0.70 -15.90
CA GLY A 64 5.84 -0.52 -15.25
C GLY A 64 4.42 -0.42 -14.73
N TRP A 65 3.99 -1.47 -14.08
CA TRP A 65 2.74 -1.56 -13.36
C TRP A 65 3.01 -1.56 -11.85
N SER A 66 2.13 -0.92 -11.07
CA SER A 66 2.18 -0.91 -9.61
C SER A 66 0.87 -1.43 -9.03
N SER A 67 0.94 -2.27 -8.00
CA SER A 67 -0.20 -3.03 -7.51
C SER A 67 -1.25 -2.19 -6.79
N TRP A 68 -0.87 -1.06 -6.16
CA TRP A 68 -1.74 -0.36 -5.21
C TRP A 68 -3.07 0.12 -5.78
N ASN A 69 -3.04 0.79 -6.93
CA ASN A 69 -4.27 1.36 -7.50
C ASN A 69 -5.27 0.30 -7.96
N SER A 70 -4.80 -0.89 -8.32
CA SER A 70 -5.63 -1.99 -8.79
C SER A 70 -6.09 -2.92 -7.66
N LEU A 71 -5.19 -3.25 -6.75
CA LEU A 71 -5.37 -4.34 -5.78
C LEU A 71 -5.38 -3.86 -4.32
N ARG A 72 -4.77 -2.72 -4.02
CA ARG A 72 -4.57 -2.21 -2.66
C ARG A 72 -3.86 -3.27 -1.79
N ASN A 73 -4.48 -3.65 -0.67
CA ASN A 73 -4.01 -4.69 0.24
C ASN A 73 -4.43 -6.13 -0.15
N HIS A 74 -5.15 -6.29 -1.26
CA HIS A 74 -5.57 -7.62 -1.76
C HIS A 74 -4.55 -8.14 -2.76
N ILE A 75 -3.32 -8.35 -2.30
CA ILE A 75 -2.22 -8.88 -3.12
C ILE A 75 -1.80 -10.25 -2.61
N ASP A 76 -1.51 -11.13 -3.55
CA ASP A 76 -0.93 -12.44 -3.32
C ASP A 76 0.01 -12.82 -4.46
N GLU A 77 0.73 -13.91 -4.27
CA GLU A 77 1.72 -14.39 -5.24
C GLU A 77 1.11 -14.64 -6.61
N ASP A 78 -0.05 -15.32 -6.66
CA ASP A 78 -0.69 -15.70 -7.92
C ASP A 78 -1.16 -14.47 -8.69
N THR A 79 -1.83 -13.54 -8.03
CA THR A 79 -2.30 -12.30 -8.65
C THR A 79 -1.14 -11.46 -9.21
N ILE A 80 -0.04 -11.35 -8.48
CA ILE A 80 1.16 -10.62 -8.95
C ILE A 80 1.78 -11.30 -10.17
N LEU A 81 1.87 -12.63 -10.18
CA LEU A 81 2.43 -13.38 -11.31
C LEU A 81 1.52 -13.36 -12.53
N ASP A 82 0.20 -13.38 -12.33
CA ASP A 82 -0.77 -13.23 -13.41
C ASP A 82 -0.68 -11.84 -14.06
N MET A 83 -0.50 -10.78 -13.27
CA MET A 83 -0.26 -9.43 -13.79
C MET A 83 1.05 -9.34 -14.57
N ALA A 84 2.12 -9.95 -14.06
CA ALA A 84 3.40 -10.01 -14.77
C ALA A 84 3.26 -10.74 -16.12
N LYS A 85 2.55 -11.87 -16.13
CA LYS A 85 2.25 -12.61 -17.35
C LYS A 85 1.40 -11.78 -18.32
N ALA A 86 0.36 -11.11 -17.84
CA ALA A 86 -0.48 -10.24 -18.66
C ALA A 86 0.31 -9.11 -19.32
N MET A 87 1.30 -8.52 -18.64
CA MET A 87 2.17 -7.50 -19.23
C MET A 87 2.97 -8.04 -20.43
N VAL A 88 3.36 -9.32 -20.41
CA VAL A 88 4.02 -9.98 -21.54
C VAL A 88 3.01 -10.30 -22.64
N ASP A 89 1.92 -10.98 -22.30
CA ASP A 89 0.92 -11.48 -23.25
C ASP A 89 0.23 -10.35 -24.02
N THR A 90 0.08 -9.18 -23.42
CA THR A 90 -0.55 -7.99 -24.06
C THR A 90 0.45 -7.13 -24.85
N GLY A 91 1.75 -7.45 -24.83
CA GLY A 91 2.79 -6.68 -25.51
C GLY A 91 3.25 -5.44 -24.76
N LEU A 92 2.77 -5.18 -23.54
CA LEU A 92 3.23 -4.05 -22.72
C LEU A 92 4.73 -4.16 -22.41
N ALA A 93 5.21 -5.38 -22.17
CA ALA A 93 6.62 -5.64 -21.95
C ALA A 93 7.48 -5.24 -23.17
N ASP A 94 7.02 -5.49 -24.39
CA ASP A 94 7.72 -5.12 -25.62
C ASP A 94 7.66 -3.61 -25.88
N ALA A 95 6.58 -2.96 -25.43
CA ALA A 95 6.46 -1.49 -25.45
C ALA A 95 7.35 -0.77 -24.41
N GLY A 96 8.07 -1.51 -23.57
CA GLY A 96 9.03 -0.97 -22.61
C GLY A 96 8.56 -0.95 -21.14
N TYR A 97 7.36 -1.43 -20.83
CA TYR A 97 6.87 -1.57 -19.46
C TYR A 97 7.51 -2.78 -18.79
N LYS A 98 8.67 -2.61 -18.21
CA LYS A 98 9.52 -3.72 -17.72
C LYS A 98 9.42 -3.97 -16.21
N TYR A 99 8.74 -3.12 -15.46
CA TYR A 99 8.71 -3.23 -14.01
C TYR A 99 7.35 -3.69 -13.49
N VAL A 100 7.39 -4.69 -12.60
CA VAL A 100 6.26 -5.11 -11.76
C VAL A 100 6.58 -4.63 -10.35
N ASN A 101 5.92 -3.56 -9.94
CA ASN A 101 6.14 -2.96 -8.62
C ASN A 101 5.07 -3.46 -7.65
N ILE A 102 5.49 -4.24 -6.68
CA ILE A 102 4.65 -4.67 -5.57
C ILE A 102 4.67 -3.55 -4.54
N ASP A 103 3.53 -2.91 -4.37
CA ASP A 103 3.34 -1.81 -3.43
C ASP A 103 3.17 -2.36 -2.01
N ASP A 104 2.58 -1.62 -1.11
CA ASP A 104 2.46 -1.99 0.30
C ASP A 104 1.73 -3.33 0.53
N CYS A 105 1.80 -3.84 1.75
CA CYS A 105 1.16 -5.08 2.24
C CYS A 105 1.78 -6.41 1.76
N TRP A 106 3.00 -6.39 1.22
CA TRP A 106 3.74 -7.63 0.94
C TRP A 106 4.49 -8.14 2.18
N GLN A 107 4.70 -7.26 3.16
CA GLN A 107 5.52 -7.52 4.34
C GLN A 107 4.73 -8.31 5.38
N SER A 108 5.43 -9.24 6.03
CA SER A 108 5.01 -9.80 7.31
C SER A 108 4.97 -8.71 8.39
N SER A 109 4.09 -8.88 9.37
CA SER A 109 4.05 -8.03 10.58
C SER A 109 5.31 -8.14 11.45
N MET A 110 6.13 -9.16 11.23
CA MET A 110 7.34 -9.44 12.00
C MET A 110 8.59 -9.34 11.12
N ARG A 111 9.66 -8.81 11.71
CA ARG A 111 10.99 -8.87 11.11
C ARG A 111 11.67 -10.19 11.50
N ASP A 112 12.69 -10.59 10.76
CA ASP A 112 13.51 -11.72 11.14
C ASP A 112 14.44 -11.42 12.33
N GLU A 113 15.19 -12.42 12.77
CA GLU A 113 16.15 -12.32 13.89
C GLU A 113 17.26 -11.27 13.67
N ASN A 114 17.52 -10.88 12.43
CA ASN A 114 18.48 -9.86 12.05
C ASN A 114 17.82 -8.47 11.83
N GLY A 115 16.53 -8.36 12.12
CA GLY A 115 15.77 -7.12 11.93
C GLY A 115 15.40 -6.83 10.49
N MET A 116 15.53 -7.79 9.56
CA MET A 116 15.20 -7.62 8.16
C MET A 116 13.71 -7.82 7.90
N LEU A 117 13.18 -7.05 6.95
CA LEU A 117 11.81 -7.25 6.47
C LEU A 117 11.65 -8.62 5.82
N GLN A 118 10.54 -9.27 6.13
CA GLN A 118 10.17 -10.56 5.55
C GLN A 118 8.89 -10.42 4.74
N GLY A 119 8.74 -11.22 3.69
CA GLY A 119 7.46 -11.36 2.99
C GLY A 119 6.45 -12.10 3.87
N ASP A 120 5.19 -11.74 3.73
CA ASP A 120 4.10 -12.50 4.33
C ASP A 120 3.95 -13.84 3.60
N LEU A 121 4.19 -14.95 4.31
CA LEU A 121 4.14 -16.30 3.73
C LEU A 121 2.71 -16.81 3.50
N GLU A 122 1.69 -16.16 4.05
CA GLU A 122 0.30 -16.47 3.73
C GLU A 122 -0.03 -15.97 2.30
N SER A 123 0.36 -14.73 2.01
CA SER A 123 0.13 -14.11 0.69
C SER A 123 1.19 -14.52 -0.35
N PHE A 124 2.42 -14.78 0.07
CA PHE A 124 3.56 -15.12 -0.79
C PHE A 124 4.24 -16.41 -0.34
N PRO A 125 3.60 -17.57 -0.51
CA PRO A 125 4.07 -18.84 0.08
C PRO A 125 5.42 -19.31 -0.46
N SER A 126 5.82 -18.94 -1.68
CA SER A 126 7.15 -19.28 -2.20
C SER A 126 8.24 -18.29 -1.77
N GLY A 127 7.86 -17.19 -1.10
CA GLY A 127 8.73 -16.12 -0.65
C GLY A 127 9.12 -15.14 -1.75
N MET A 128 9.38 -13.88 -1.37
CA MET A 128 9.62 -12.76 -2.30
C MET A 128 10.78 -13.01 -3.26
N ALA A 129 11.82 -13.72 -2.83
CA ALA A 129 12.95 -14.07 -3.70
C ALA A 129 12.53 -15.00 -4.85
N GLN A 130 11.60 -15.92 -4.62
CA GLN A 130 11.09 -16.81 -5.67
C GLN A 130 10.14 -16.08 -6.60
N VAL A 131 9.28 -15.21 -6.07
CA VAL A 131 8.43 -14.33 -6.88
C VAL A 131 9.27 -13.49 -7.83
N GLY A 132 10.35 -12.87 -7.32
CA GLY A 132 11.28 -12.11 -8.15
C GLY A 132 11.93 -12.94 -9.24
N ARG A 133 12.35 -14.19 -8.95
CA ARG A 133 12.88 -15.09 -9.98
C ARG A 133 11.86 -15.42 -11.07
N LYS A 134 10.60 -15.69 -10.71
CA LYS A 134 9.53 -15.98 -11.67
C LYS A 134 9.25 -14.75 -12.58
N ILE A 135 9.21 -13.54 -11.99
CA ILE A 135 9.05 -12.29 -12.74
C ILE A 135 10.24 -12.08 -13.70
N ASN A 136 11.47 -12.33 -13.24
CA ASN A 136 12.67 -12.19 -14.07
C ASN A 136 12.70 -13.21 -15.24
N GLN A 137 12.17 -14.41 -15.04
CA GLN A 137 12.05 -15.41 -16.11
C GLN A 137 11.10 -14.94 -17.24
N LEU A 138 10.16 -14.04 -16.95
CA LEU A 138 9.31 -13.39 -17.96
C LEU A 138 9.99 -12.20 -18.65
N GLY A 139 11.26 -11.90 -18.36
CA GLY A 139 11.98 -10.75 -18.91
C GLY A 139 11.60 -9.41 -18.27
N LEU A 140 10.96 -9.45 -17.10
CA LEU A 140 10.53 -8.31 -16.32
C LEU A 140 11.43 -8.11 -15.10
N LYS A 141 11.26 -7.00 -14.41
CA LYS A 141 11.97 -6.65 -13.17
C LYS A 141 10.97 -6.46 -12.05
N MET A 142 11.26 -6.97 -10.87
CA MET A 142 10.46 -6.75 -9.68
C MET A 142 10.95 -5.51 -8.92
N GLY A 143 10.02 -4.66 -8.51
CA GLY A 143 10.23 -3.61 -7.51
C GLY A 143 9.43 -3.89 -6.26
N LEU A 144 9.93 -3.45 -5.12
CA LEU A 144 9.24 -3.54 -3.83
C LEU A 144 9.13 -2.15 -3.21
N TYR A 145 7.95 -1.84 -2.71
CA TYR A 145 7.70 -0.65 -1.89
C TYR A 145 8.09 -0.91 -0.44
N THR A 146 8.57 0.12 0.21
CA THR A 146 8.65 0.16 1.67
C THR A 146 8.57 1.60 2.14
N SER A 147 7.98 1.81 3.31
CA SER A 147 7.96 3.06 4.03
C SER A 147 9.03 3.05 5.12
N ASN A 148 9.58 4.19 5.46
CA ASN A 148 10.51 4.30 6.58
C ASN A 148 9.84 4.82 7.88
N GLY A 149 8.54 4.57 8.04
CA GLY A 149 7.79 4.83 9.25
C GLY A 149 6.69 5.84 9.12
#